data_4920739fa18bb0767e2d7d096610b40e
#
_entry.id   4920739fa18bb0767e2d7d096610b40e
#
_cell.length_a   1.000
_cell.length_b   1.000
_cell.length_c   1.000
_cell.angle_alpha   90.00
_cell.angle_beta   90.00
_cell.angle_gamma   90.00
#
_symmetry.space_group_name_H-M   'P 1'
#
loop_
_entity.id
_entity.type
_entity.pdbx_description
1 polymer ?
#
loop_
_entity_poly.entity_id
_entity_poly.type
_entity_poly.pdbx_seq_one_letter_code
_entity_poly.pdbx_strand_id
1 'polypeptide(L)'
;MQMENKKRMPQQAPQAKADKAPAEQDTALVWGKNPVTELLKSEAGVDTLLLADSMEPRMAGYYTALGKAAGAVIKRVPAGKLQKLCGTQDHQGVAAWAARIQYVGVEELLQIAKDRGEPPFLVLCDGIEDPHNLGAILRSALLCGAHGVIIPRRGGVGVTGTVMKSSAGAAARIPVARVANLPQAIRDLKKQNIFVYCADLGGAPL
;
A
#
# COMPACT_ATOMS: atom_id res chain seq x y z
N MET A 1 1.49 -31.91 -67.89
CA MET A 1 2.61 -32.10 -66.99
C MET A 1 2.84 -30.79 -66.26
N GLN A 2 2.11 -30.59 -65.15
CA GLN A 2 2.11 -29.32 -64.41
C GLN A 2 2.98 -29.51 -63.20
N MET A 3 4.03 -28.70 -63.06
CA MET A 3 4.89 -28.67 -61.90
C MET A 3 4.28 -27.70 -60.86
N GLU A 4 3.85 -28.21 -59.75
CA GLU A 4 3.36 -27.48 -58.58
C GLU A 4 4.53 -26.85 -57.82
N ASN A 5 4.52 -25.54 -57.78
CA ASN A 5 5.53 -24.71 -57.12
C ASN A 5 5.12 -24.53 -55.67
N LYS A 6 5.65 -25.37 -54.75
CA LYS A 6 5.43 -25.24 -53.29
C LYS A 6 6.18 -24.00 -52.76
N LYS A 7 5.47 -22.93 -52.54
CA LYS A 7 5.94 -21.79 -51.77
C LYS A 7 6.26 -22.21 -50.33
N ARG A 8 7.51 -22.18 -49.94
CA ARG A 8 7.96 -22.29 -48.55
C ARG A 8 7.48 -21.04 -47.78
N MET A 9 6.67 -21.25 -46.74
CA MET A 9 6.34 -20.24 -45.74
C MET A 9 7.59 -19.92 -44.91
N PRO A 10 7.84 -18.65 -44.56
CA PRO A 10 8.92 -18.28 -43.67
C PRO A 10 8.63 -18.76 -42.25
N GLN A 11 9.56 -19.47 -41.64
CA GLN A 11 9.53 -19.86 -40.23
C GLN A 11 9.54 -18.58 -39.36
N GLN A 12 8.50 -18.45 -38.51
CA GLN A 12 8.45 -17.41 -37.50
C GLN A 12 9.58 -17.65 -36.50
N ALA A 13 10.39 -16.61 -36.29
CA ALA A 13 11.39 -16.55 -35.24
C ALA A 13 10.72 -16.72 -33.85
N PRO A 14 11.38 -17.35 -32.86
CA PRO A 14 10.84 -17.51 -31.54
C PRO A 14 10.60 -16.14 -30.89
N GLN A 15 9.35 -15.86 -30.56
CA GLN A 15 8.98 -14.69 -29.77
C GLN A 15 9.73 -14.75 -28.44
N ALA A 16 10.54 -13.74 -28.18
CA ALA A 16 11.17 -13.51 -26.89
C ALA A 16 10.07 -13.54 -25.83
N LYS A 17 10.24 -14.42 -24.84
CA LYS A 17 9.40 -14.45 -23.65
C LYS A 17 9.49 -13.06 -23.01
N ALA A 18 8.41 -12.31 -23.12
CA ALA A 18 8.23 -11.13 -22.30
C ALA A 18 8.36 -11.60 -20.84
N ASP A 19 9.36 -11.07 -20.15
CA ASP A 19 9.49 -11.22 -18.71
C ASP A 19 8.16 -10.81 -18.09
N LYS A 20 7.41 -11.81 -17.61
CA LYS A 20 6.25 -11.57 -16.74
C LYS A 20 6.76 -10.71 -15.60
N ALA A 21 6.25 -9.47 -15.53
CA ALA A 21 6.35 -8.69 -14.31
C ALA A 21 5.97 -9.61 -13.14
N PRO A 22 6.76 -9.62 -12.05
CA PRO A 22 6.43 -10.45 -10.90
C PRO A 22 5.00 -10.13 -10.49
N ALA A 23 4.20 -11.17 -10.32
CA ALA A 23 2.84 -11.07 -9.81
C ALA A 23 2.81 -10.03 -8.69
N GLU A 24 1.82 -9.14 -8.71
CA GLU A 24 1.61 -8.06 -7.73
C GLU A 24 1.88 -8.59 -6.32
N GLN A 25 3.12 -8.40 -5.90
CA GLN A 25 3.53 -8.69 -4.54
C GLN A 25 3.00 -7.53 -3.72
N ASP A 26 2.26 -7.81 -2.67
CA ASP A 26 1.70 -6.86 -1.69
C ASP A 26 2.78 -6.02 -0.96
N THR A 27 3.92 -5.80 -1.58
CA THR A 27 4.99 -4.93 -1.10
C THR A 27 4.77 -3.52 -1.64
N ALA A 28 4.47 -2.58 -0.75
CA ALA A 28 4.32 -1.19 -1.12
C ALA A 28 5.69 -0.52 -1.23
N LEU A 29 5.99 0.08 -2.39
CA LEU A 29 7.10 1.01 -2.51
C LEU A 29 6.67 2.39 -2.01
N VAL A 30 7.29 2.84 -0.95
CA VAL A 30 7.10 4.17 -0.34
C VAL A 30 8.25 5.06 -0.76
N TRP A 31 7.99 6.30 -1.17
CA TRP A 31 9.02 7.23 -1.60
C TRP A 31 8.80 8.65 -1.07
N GLY A 32 9.87 9.44 -1.04
CA GLY A 32 9.89 10.79 -0.49
C GLY A 32 10.31 10.82 0.97
N LYS A 33 10.89 11.95 1.38
CA LYS A 33 11.54 12.10 2.71
C LYS A 33 10.58 11.82 3.87
N ASN A 34 9.42 12.48 3.90
CA ASN A 34 8.48 12.35 5.01
C ASN A 34 7.85 10.96 5.10
N PRO A 35 7.26 10.39 4.02
CA PRO A 35 6.67 9.05 4.08
C PRO A 35 7.67 7.97 4.48
N VAL A 36 8.90 8.02 3.94
CA VAL A 36 9.94 7.04 4.28
C VAL A 36 10.41 7.21 5.73
N THR A 37 10.52 8.44 6.23
CA THR A 37 10.88 8.68 7.64
C THR A 37 9.80 8.13 8.58
N GLU A 38 8.52 8.35 8.29
CA GLU A 38 7.42 7.81 9.09
C GLU A 38 7.39 6.28 9.04
N LEU A 39 7.58 5.70 7.85
CA LEU A 39 7.65 4.25 7.70
C LEU A 39 8.81 3.65 8.51
N LEU A 40 10.01 4.26 8.46
CA LEU A 40 11.17 3.79 9.21
C LEU A 40 11.04 3.92 10.74
N LYS A 41 10.17 4.82 11.22
CA LYS A 41 9.87 5.00 12.64
C LYS A 41 8.66 4.19 13.11
N SER A 42 7.88 3.62 12.20
CA SER A 42 6.73 2.81 12.52
C SER A 42 7.14 1.35 12.77
N GLU A 43 6.24 0.59 13.40
CA GLU A 43 6.41 -0.87 13.59
C GLU A 43 6.14 -1.69 12.30
N ALA A 44 5.77 -1.01 11.21
CA ALA A 44 5.33 -1.67 9.97
C ALA A 44 6.44 -2.46 9.24
N GLY A 45 7.67 -2.37 9.70
CA GLY A 45 8.82 -3.04 9.10
C GLY A 45 9.23 -2.50 7.72
N VAL A 46 10.49 -2.55 7.41
CA VAL A 46 11.06 -2.14 6.13
C VAL A 46 12.02 -3.21 5.63
N ASP A 47 11.76 -3.78 4.45
CA ASP A 47 12.66 -4.77 3.85
C ASP A 47 13.92 -4.13 3.29
N THR A 48 13.74 -3.11 2.46
CA THR A 48 14.87 -2.47 1.77
C THR A 48 14.67 -0.96 1.72
N LEU A 49 15.70 -0.24 2.12
CA LEU A 49 15.82 1.22 1.98
C LEU A 49 16.73 1.54 0.78
N LEU A 50 16.21 2.31 -0.17
CA LEU A 50 16.91 2.75 -1.36
C LEU A 50 17.29 4.23 -1.21
N LEU A 51 18.57 4.54 -1.34
CA LEU A 51 19.10 5.89 -1.27
C LEU A 51 19.76 6.24 -2.62
N ALA A 52 19.45 7.41 -3.16
CA ALA A 52 20.12 7.89 -4.37
C ALA A 52 21.62 8.10 -4.10
N ASP A 53 22.47 7.73 -5.06
CA ASP A 53 23.92 7.98 -4.99
C ASP A 53 24.22 9.47 -4.87
N SER A 54 23.38 10.33 -5.49
CA SER A 54 23.46 11.79 -5.46
C SER A 54 22.94 12.44 -4.17
N MET A 55 22.46 11.65 -3.20
CA MET A 55 21.96 12.19 -1.93
C MET A 55 23.12 12.79 -1.11
N GLU A 56 22.87 13.97 -0.54
CA GLU A 56 23.81 14.65 0.34
C GLU A 56 24.31 13.71 1.46
N PRO A 57 25.63 13.67 1.76
CA PRO A 57 26.20 12.74 2.73
C PRO A 57 25.56 12.79 4.11
N ARG A 58 25.20 13.97 4.61
CA ARG A 58 24.51 14.15 5.90
C ARG A 58 23.14 13.46 5.92
N MET A 59 22.35 13.67 4.86
CA MET A 59 21.02 13.05 4.73
C MET A 59 21.12 11.54 4.52
N ALA A 60 22.09 11.10 3.73
CA ALA A 60 22.35 9.67 3.54
C ALA A 60 22.74 9.01 4.86
N GLY A 61 23.56 9.64 5.69
CA GLY A 61 23.91 9.19 7.03
C GLY A 61 22.69 9.05 7.94
N TYR A 62 21.82 10.06 7.94
CA TYR A 62 20.56 10.06 8.70
C TYR A 62 19.66 8.87 8.32
N TYR A 63 19.38 8.69 7.02
CA TYR A 63 18.54 7.57 6.57
C TYR A 63 19.22 6.21 6.78
N THR A 64 20.55 6.14 6.67
CA THR A 64 21.29 4.92 6.97
C THR A 64 21.13 4.51 8.44
N ALA A 65 21.19 5.47 9.36
CA ALA A 65 20.99 5.21 10.79
C ALA A 65 19.56 4.74 11.07
N LEU A 66 18.55 5.43 10.53
CA LEU A 66 17.14 5.01 10.65
C LEU A 66 16.89 3.63 10.03
N GLY A 67 17.42 3.37 8.83
CA GLY A 67 17.24 2.08 8.16
C GLY A 67 17.86 0.93 8.94
N LYS A 68 19.05 1.13 9.54
CA LYS A 68 19.67 0.14 10.43
C LYS A 68 18.83 -0.13 11.69
N ALA A 69 18.29 0.93 12.30
CA ALA A 69 17.42 0.81 13.47
C ALA A 69 16.13 0.04 13.14
N ALA A 70 15.58 0.23 11.93
CA ALA A 70 14.41 -0.49 11.43
C ALA A 70 14.74 -1.90 10.88
N GLY A 71 15.99 -2.35 10.91
CA GLY A 71 16.40 -3.66 10.37
C GLY A 71 16.40 -3.75 8.84
N ALA A 72 16.31 -2.63 8.13
CA ALA A 72 16.22 -2.60 6.68
C ALA A 72 17.57 -2.88 5.98
N VAL A 73 17.53 -3.58 4.84
CA VAL A 73 18.67 -3.69 3.93
C VAL A 73 18.85 -2.37 3.19
N ILE A 74 20.01 -1.73 3.33
CA ILE A 74 20.28 -0.42 2.73
C ILE A 74 21.01 -0.59 1.41
N LYS A 75 20.48 0.00 0.33
CA LYS A 75 21.09 -0.04 -1.00
C LYS A 75 21.22 1.38 -1.55
N ARG A 76 22.42 1.69 -2.08
CA ARG A 76 22.65 2.89 -2.89
C ARG A 76 22.29 2.58 -4.33
N VAL A 77 21.60 3.49 -4.99
CA VAL A 77 21.17 3.32 -6.38
C VAL A 77 21.22 4.65 -7.15
N PRO A 78 21.49 4.61 -8.48
CA PRO A 78 21.39 5.80 -9.31
C PRO A 78 20.00 6.45 -9.22
N ALA A 79 19.92 7.79 -9.23
CA ALA A 79 18.65 8.53 -9.16
C ALA A 79 17.67 8.13 -10.28
N GLY A 80 18.16 7.86 -11.50
CA GLY A 80 17.34 7.35 -12.60
C GLY A 80 16.71 5.97 -12.33
N LYS A 81 17.32 5.13 -11.51
CA LYS A 81 16.71 3.86 -11.07
C LYS A 81 15.58 4.11 -10.08
N LEU A 82 15.75 5.04 -9.13
CA LEU A 82 14.68 5.45 -8.22
C LEU A 82 13.49 6.02 -9.00
N GLN A 83 13.74 6.91 -9.96
CA GLN A 83 12.70 7.48 -10.81
C GLN A 83 11.89 6.40 -11.54
N LYS A 84 12.56 5.39 -12.13
CA LYS A 84 11.89 4.26 -12.79
C LYS A 84 11.05 3.44 -11.81
N LEU A 85 11.55 3.18 -10.61
CA LEU A 85 10.86 2.39 -9.59
C LEU A 85 9.64 3.14 -9.01
N CYS A 86 9.79 4.44 -8.76
CA CYS A 86 8.73 5.26 -8.16
C CYS A 86 7.71 5.80 -9.18
N GLY A 87 8.01 5.72 -10.49
CA GLY A 87 7.19 6.29 -11.56
C GLY A 87 7.14 7.83 -11.55
N THR A 88 7.99 8.51 -10.76
CA THR A 88 8.00 9.96 -10.57
C THR A 88 9.40 10.48 -10.25
N GLN A 89 9.65 11.77 -10.52
CA GLN A 89 10.86 12.46 -10.08
C GLN A 89 10.79 12.95 -8.62
N ASP A 90 9.60 12.98 -8.01
CA ASP A 90 9.36 13.50 -6.65
C ASP A 90 9.83 12.55 -5.53
N HIS A 91 10.67 11.57 -5.83
CA HIS A 91 11.16 10.61 -4.83
C HIS A 91 12.16 11.25 -3.84
N GLN A 92 12.63 12.47 -4.07
CA GLN A 92 13.53 13.23 -3.18
C GLN A 92 14.80 12.46 -2.76
N GLY A 93 15.25 11.52 -3.60
CA GLY A 93 16.44 10.71 -3.38
C GLY A 93 16.27 9.52 -2.44
N VAL A 94 15.07 9.22 -1.95
CA VAL A 94 14.82 8.12 -1.01
C VAL A 94 13.55 7.36 -1.33
N ALA A 95 13.62 6.03 -1.26
CA ALA A 95 12.47 5.14 -1.32
C ALA A 95 12.71 3.92 -0.42
N ALA A 96 11.65 3.29 0.04
CA ALA A 96 11.72 2.08 0.85
C ALA A 96 10.67 1.06 0.40
N TRP A 97 11.06 -0.19 0.32
CA TRP A 97 10.12 -1.28 0.25
C TRP A 97 9.63 -1.55 1.67
N ALA A 98 8.35 -1.27 1.92
CA ALA A 98 7.72 -1.68 3.16
C ALA A 98 7.74 -3.20 3.23
N ALA A 99 8.06 -3.76 4.39
CA ALA A 99 7.71 -5.13 4.68
C ALA A 99 6.20 -5.24 4.46
N ARG A 100 5.72 -6.37 3.92
CA ARG A 100 4.32 -6.59 3.55
C ARG A 100 3.41 -5.92 4.56
N ILE A 101 2.52 -5.03 4.11
CA ILE A 101 1.49 -4.51 4.99
C ILE A 101 0.72 -5.72 5.48
N GLN A 102 0.86 -6.03 6.76
CA GLN A 102 0.10 -7.10 7.36
C GLN A 102 -1.32 -6.59 7.52
N TYR A 103 -2.17 -7.00 6.56
CA TYR A 103 -3.60 -6.83 6.76
C TYR A 103 -4.02 -7.69 7.93
N VAL A 104 -4.74 -7.09 8.85
CA VAL A 104 -5.26 -7.76 10.04
C VAL A 104 -6.66 -8.34 9.79
N GLY A 105 -7.14 -9.18 10.68
CA GLY A 105 -8.53 -9.62 10.72
C GLY A 105 -9.46 -8.53 11.28
N VAL A 106 -10.77 -8.62 10.97
CA VAL A 106 -11.77 -7.71 11.56
C VAL A 106 -11.82 -7.88 13.08
N GLU A 107 -11.66 -9.11 13.56
CA GLU A 107 -11.64 -9.46 14.98
C GLU A 107 -10.47 -8.77 15.72
N GLU A 108 -9.32 -8.61 15.04
CA GLU A 108 -8.19 -7.88 15.62
C GLU A 108 -8.49 -6.39 15.79
N LEU A 109 -9.22 -5.79 14.84
CA LEU A 109 -9.66 -4.40 14.97
C LEU A 109 -10.60 -4.22 16.17
N LEU A 110 -11.51 -5.15 16.37
CA LEU A 110 -12.42 -5.15 17.52
C LEU A 110 -11.67 -5.36 18.84
N GLN A 111 -10.65 -6.22 18.84
CA GLN A 111 -9.82 -6.44 20.01
C GLN A 111 -9.05 -5.19 20.40
N ILE A 112 -8.53 -4.42 19.45
CA ILE A 112 -7.86 -3.13 19.71
C ILE A 112 -8.80 -2.15 20.44
N ALA A 113 -10.07 -2.05 20.01
CA ALA A 113 -11.06 -1.21 20.68
C ALA A 113 -11.31 -1.68 22.11
N LYS A 114 -11.47 -2.99 22.29
CA LYS A 114 -11.67 -3.60 23.60
C LYS A 114 -10.49 -3.37 24.55
N ASP A 115 -9.27 -3.52 24.05
CA ASP A 115 -8.04 -3.31 24.84
C ASP A 115 -7.88 -1.85 25.28
N ARG A 116 -8.45 -0.90 24.49
CA ARG A 116 -8.52 0.51 24.87
C ARG A 116 -9.69 0.85 25.79
N GLY A 117 -10.61 -0.08 26.00
CA GLY A 117 -11.85 0.18 26.76
C GLY A 117 -12.80 1.14 26.04
N GLU A 118 -12.75 1.21 24.73
CA GLU A 118 -13.50 2.15 23.89
C GLU A 118 -14.54 1.41 23.03
N PRO A 119 -15.68 2.06 22.71
CA PRO A 119 -16.59 1.52 21.70
C PRO A 119 -15.86 1.39 20.34
N PRO A 120 -16.08 0.31 19.56
CA PRO A 120 -15.44 0.15 18.28
C PRO A 120 -15.75 1.29 17.31
N PHE A 121 -14.73 1.98 16.84
CA PHE A 121 -14.84 2.97 15.78
C PHE A 121 -14.03 2.47 14.56
N LEU A 122 -14.73 1.97 13.55
CA LEU A 122 -14.16 1.39 12.33
C LEU A 122 -14.66 2.18 11.12
N VAL A 123 -13.78 2.39 10.14
CA VAL A 123 -14.13 3.00 8.85
C VAL A 123 -14.17 1.91 7.78
N LEU A 124 -15.31 1.75 7.13
CA LEU A 124 -15.48 0.81 6.03
C LEU A 124 -15.43 1.56 4.70
N CYS A 125 -14.57 1.14 3.78
CA CYS A 125 -14.45 1.75 2.47
C CYS A 125 -15.05 0.81 1.43
N ASP A 126 -16.07 1.26 0.69
CA ASP A 126 -16.65 0.53 -0.43
C ASP A 126 -16.33 1.25 -1.74
N GLY A 127 -15.82 0.51 -2.74
CA GLY A 127 -15.57 1.04 -4.07
C GLY A 127 -14.53 2.17 -4.16
N ILE A 128 -13.64 2.32 -3.19
CA ILE A 128 -12.56 3.33 -3.26
C ILE A 128 -11.46 2.83 -4.20
N GLU A 129 -11.42 3.36 -5.42
CA GLU A 129 -10.46 2.95 -6.45
C GLU A 129 -9.24 3.88 -6.51
N ASP A 130 -9.40 5.16 -6.20
CA ASP A 130 -8.31 6.12 -6.21
C ASP A 130 -7.42 5.98 -4.96
N PRO A 131 -6.11 5.70 -5.13
CA PRO A 131 -5.18 5.59 -4.02
C PRO A 131 -4.99 6.90 -3.23
N HIS A 132 -5.22 8.06 -3.83
CA HIS A 132 -5.16 9.34 -3.11
C HIS A 132 -6.34 9.47 -2.15
N ASN A 133 -7.54 9.05 -2.57
CA ASN A 133 -8.73 9.06 -1.74
C ASN A 133 -8.58 8.08 -0.55
N LEU A 134 -8.12 6.84 -0.82
CA LEU A 134 -7.88 5.89 0.26
C LEU A 134 -6.84 6.43 1.25
N GLY A 135 -5.75 7.03 0.76
CA GLY A 135 -4.74 7.64 1.62
C GLY A 135 -5.28 8.77 2.49
N ALA A 136 -6.15 9.64 1.95
CA ALA A 136 -6.82 10.69 2.70
C ALA A 136 -7.75 10.13 3.78
N ILE A 137 -8.51 9.08 3.45
CA ILE A 137 -9.40 8.39 4.40
C ILE A 137 -8.59 7.76 5.55
N LEU A 138 -7.51 7.03 5.25
CA LEU A 138 -6.65 6.43 6.26
C LEU A 138 -6.05 7.48 7.21
N ARG A 139 -5.62 8.63 6.66
CA ARG A 139 -5.10 9.74 7.46
C ARG A 139 -6.18 10.33 8.37
N SER A 140 -7.37 10.59 7.83
CA SER A 140 -8.49 11.13 8.61
C SER A 140 -8.94 10.13 9.68
N ALA A 141 -9.07 8.85 9.35
CA ALA A 141 -9.44 7.79 10.29
C ALA A 141 -8.45 7.71 11.46
N LEU A 142 -7.14 7.74 11.18
CA LEU A 142 -6.10 7.75 12.22
C LEU A 142 -6.23 8.99 13.13
N LEU A 143 -6.39 10.18 12.54
CA LEU A 143 -6.49 11.43 13.30
C LEU A 143 -7.78 11.51 14.15
N CYS A 144 -8.86 10.90 13.68
CA CYS A 144 -10.12 10.81 14.43
C CYS A 144 -10.13 9.69 15.47
N GLY A 145 -9.03 8.94 15.63
CA GLY A 145 -8.93 7.88 16.61
C GLY A 145 -9.61 6.56 16.23
N ALA A 146 -9.88 6.33 14.93
CA ALA A 146 -10.44 5.05 14.49
C ALA A 146 -9.50 3.88 14.85
N HIS A 147 -10.09 2.76 15.27
CA HIS A 147 -9.36 1.54 15.63
C HIS A 147 -8.86 0.77 14.42
N GLY A 148 -9.41 1.05 13.24
CA GLY A 148 -8.96 0.51 11.99
C GLY A 148 -9.86 0.83 10.81
N VAL A 149 -9.39 0.43 9.63
CA VAL A 149 -10.10 0.61 8.36
C VAL A 149 -10.32 -0.75 7.72
N ILE A 150 -11.51 -0.98 7.16
CA ILE A 150 -11.87 -2.21 6.45
C ILE A 150 -12.00 -1.88 4.97
N ILE A 151 -11.28 -2.61 4.12
CA ILE A 151 -11.32 -2.48 2.66
C ILE A 151 -11.68 -3.82 1.99
N PRO A 152 -12.31 -3.83 0.81
CA PRO A 152 -12.57 -5.05 0.09
C PRO A 152 -11.28 -5.61 -0.57
N ARG A 153 -11.24 -6.93 -0.79
CA ARG A 153 -10.16 -7.57 -1.58
C ARG A 153 -10.26 -7.29 -3.07
N ARG A 154 -11.47 -7.00 -3.57
CA ARG A 154 -11.76 -6.72 -4.99
C ARG A 154 -12.71 -5.54 -5.07
N GLY A 155 -12.63 -4.78 -6.17
CA GLY A 155 -13.47 -3.59 -6.37
C GLY A 155 -13.01 -2.36 -5.59
N GLY A 156 -11.73 -2.31 -5.22
CA GLY A 156 -11.11 -1.15 -4.58
C GLY A 156 -9.60 -1.26 -4.57
N VAL A 157 -8.92 -0.16 -4.33
CA VAL A 157 -7.47 -0.10 -4.23
C VAL A 157 -7.02 -0.67 -2.88
N GLY A 158 -5.93 -1.45 -2.89
CA GLY A 158 -5.21 -1.85 -1.67
C GLY A 158 -4.25 -0.77 -1.19
N VAL A 159 -3.60 -1.01 -0.04
CA VAL A 159 -2.57 -0.09 0.47
C VAL A 159 -1.30 -0.23 -0.35
N THR A 160 -1.15 0.65 -1.33
CA THR A 160 -0.01 0.74 -2.25
C THR A 160 0.98 1.80 -1.78
N GLY A 161 2.15 1.91 -2.46
CA GLY A 161 3.11 2.98 -2.22
C GLY A 161 2.50 4.38 -2.41
N THR A 162 1.57 4.55 -3.33
CA THR A 162 0.83 5.80 -3.53
C THR A 162 -0.08 6.10 -2.33
N VAL A 163 -0.79 5.10 -1.79
CA VAL A 163 -1.61 5.22 -0.58
C VAL A 163 -0.72 5.59 0.62
N MET A 164 0.43 4.95 0.78
CA MET A 164 1.38 5.30 1.83
C MET A 164 1.83 6.76 1.75
N LYS A 165 2.12 7.24 0.54
CA LYS A 165 2.50 8.63 0.30
C LYS A 165 1.36 9.61 0.57
N SER A 166 0.16 9.37 0.02
CA SER A 166 -0.99 10.26 0.14
C SER A 166 -1.55 10.31 1.56
N SER A 167 -1.41 9.23 2.34
CA SER A 167 -1.76 9.19 3.76
C SER A 167 -0.74 9.91 4.66
N ALA A 168 0.36 10.44 4.12
CA ALA A 168 1.47 11.01 4.89
C ALA A 168 2.03 10.04 5.96
N GLY A 169 2.01 8.73 5.67
CA GLY A 169 2.48 7.67 6.57
C GLY A 169 1.42 7.10 7.52
N ALA A 170 0.20 7.64 7.54
CA ALA A 170 -0.87 7.13 8.40
C ALA A 170 -1.20 5.65 8.12
N ALA A 171 -1.10 5.22 6.85
CA ALA A 171 -1.33 3.83 6.45
C ALA A 171 -0.36 2.82 7.10
N ALA A 172 0.78 3.26 7.61
CA ALA A 172 1.71 2.41 8.37
C ALA A 172 1.34 2.29 9.86
N ARG A 173 0.40 3.10 10.34
CA ARG A 173 0.05 3.24 11.76
C ARG A 173 -1.35 2.78 12.08
N ILE A 174 -2.28 2.93 11.15
CA ILE A 174 -3.67 2.48 11.33
C ILE A 174 -3.80 1.04 10.83
N PRO A 175 -4.31 0.11 11.63
CA PRO A 175 -4.57 -1.26 11.18
C PRO A 175 -5.59 -1.28 10.04
N VAL A 176 -5.33 -2.08 9.02
CA VAL A 176 -6.23 -2.24 7.88
C VAL A 176 -6.63 -3.70 7.74
N ALA A 177 -7.92 -3.97 7.81
CA ALA A 177 -8.47 -5.29 7.51
C ALA A 177 -8.88 -5.38 6.04
N ARG A 178 -8.67 -6.56 5.44
CA ARG A 178 -9.01 -6.80 4.04
C ARG A 178 -9.99 -7.98 3.92
N VAL A 179 -11.23 -7.67 3.55
CA VAL A 179 -12.32 -8.64 3.53
C VAL A 179 -12.70 -9.09 2.11
N ALA A 180 -13.11 -10.34 1.97
CA ALA A 180 -13.55 -10.87 0.68
C ALA A 180 -14.93 -10.33 0.26
N ASN A 181 -15.81 -10.06 1.25
CA ASN A 181 -17.18 -9.62 1.06
C ASN A 181 -17.54 -8.58 2.12
N LEU A 182 -17.60 -7.30 1.71
CA LEU A 182 -17.91 -6.19 2.61
C LEU A 182 -19.34 -6.25 3.18
N PRO A 183 -20.40 -6.55 2.40
CA PRO A 183 -21.73 -6.78 2.95
C PRO A 183 -21.79 -7.89 4.01
N GLN A 184 -21.00 -8.96 3.87
CA GLN A 184 -20.95 -10.00 4.89
C GLN A 184 -20.26 -9.50 6.16
N ALA A 185 -19.14 -8.78 6.03
CA ALA A 185 -18.45 -8.16 7.18
C ALA A 185 -19.39 -7.22 7.95
N ILE A 186 -20.20 -6.40 7.25
CA ILE A 186 -21.20 -5.54 7.86
C ILE A 186 -22.24 -6.36 8.63
N ARG A 187 -22.75 -7.45 8.06
CA ARG A 187 -23.72 -8.31 8.76
C ARG A 187 -23.12 -8.92 10.04
N ASP A 188 -21.86 -9.31 9.99
CA ASP A 188 -21.19 -9.93 11.13
C ASP A 188 -20.87 -8.91 12.23
N LEU A 189 -20.52 -7.66 11.88
CA LEU A 189 -20.42 -6.56 12.84
C LEU A 189 -21.78 -6.23 13.51
N LYS A 190 -22.86 -6.19 12.73
CA LYS A 190 -24.23 -5.96 13.28
C LYS A 190 -24.67 -7.06 14.23
N LYS A 191 -24.29 -8.33 14.01
CA LYS A 191 -24.56 -9.42 14.95
C LYS A 191 -23.83 -9.25 16.30
N GLN A 192 -22.75 -8.48 16.31
CA GLN A 192 -22.00 -8.11 17.52
C GLN A 192 -22.49 -6.80 18.16
N ASN A 193 -23.69 -6.35 17.80
CA ASN A 193 -24.31 -5.10 18.26
C ASN A 193 -23.52 -3.83 17.90
N ILE A 194 -22.76 -3.85 16.80
CA ILE A 194 -22.06 -2.68 16.29
C ILE A 194 -22.97 -1.97 15.28
N PHE A 195 -23.30 -0.72 15.55
CA PHE A 195 -24.09 0.12 14.64
C PHE A 195 -23.25 0.49 13.42
N VAL A 196 -23.88 0.45 12.24
CA VAL A 196 -23.24 0.81 10.99
C VAL A 196 -24.00 1.96 10.35
N TYR A 197 -23.30 3.06 10.13
CA TYR A 197 -23.81 4.24 9.43
C TYR A 197 -23.22 4.29 8.02
N CYS A 198 -24.01 4.74 7.06
CA CYS A 198 -23.58 4.93 5.69
C CYS A 198 -23.47 6.42 5.37
N ALA A 199 -22.32 6.87 4.91
CA ALA A 199 -22.16 8.21 4.36
C ALA A 199 -22.46 8.16 2.86
N ASP A 200 -23.58 8.76 2.45
CA ASP A 200 -24.06 8.81 1.07
C ASP A 200 -24.75 10.14 0.77
N LEU A 201 -24.85 10.48 -0.54
CA LEU A 201 -25.43 11.74 -1.06
C LEU A 201 -26.96 11.81 -0.91
N GLY A 202 -27.63 11.16 -0.13
CA GLY A 202 -29.08 11.18 0.07
C GLY A 202 -29.47 10.82 1.49
N GLY A 203 -28.47 10.76 2.37
CA GLY A 203 -28.67 10.39 3.76
C GLY A 203 -29.36 11.48 4.57
N ALA A 204 -30.04 11.08 5.65
CA ALA A 204 -30.49 12.02 6.66
C ALA A 204 -29.31 12.61 7.44
N PRO A 205 -29.33 13.85 7.88
CA PRO A 205 -28.31 14.40 8.76
C PRO A 205 -28.25 13.60 10.07
N LEU A 206 -27.02 13.42 10.56
CA LEU A 206 -26.75 12.76 11.85
C LEU A 206 -27.21 13.61 13.02
#